data_82b52b4e4f32c5d6949b37e32e204141
#
_entry.id   82b52b4e4f32c5d6949b37e32e204141
#
_cell.length_a   1.000
_cell.length_b   1.000
_cell.length_c   1.000
_cell.angle_alpha   90.00
_cell.angle_beta   90.00
_cell.angle_gamma   90.00
#
_symmetry.space_group_name_H-M   'P 1'
#
loop_
_entity.id
_entity.type
_entity.pdbx_description
1 polymer ?
#
loop_
_entity_poly.entity_id
_entity_poly.type
_entity_poly.pdbx_seq_one_letter_code
_entity_poly.pdbx_strand_id
1 'polypeptide(L)'
;KQGEIHALMGPNGSGKSTLAYTLAGHPSYEPTAGQVTFDGMDLLEMEADERSRSGIFLAFQYPVAVPGVTVAKFLRQAINSRRKAENPEDTGMPIPEFRRLLRAKMDLLGIDQKFAGRYLNEGFSGGEKKRAEILQMAMLEPKIAIMDETDSGLDIDALRIVAEGAGRLHEINDMGVLVI
;
A
#
# COMPACT_ATOMS: atom_id res chain seq x y z
N LYS A 1 12.71 -0.09 10.43
CA LYS A 1 12.05 0.74 11.43
C LYS A 1 11.31 1.87 10.72
N GLN A 2 10.40 2.55 11.42
CA GLN A 2 9.77 3.74 10.89
C GLN A 2 10.86 4.77 10.55
N GLY A 3 10.70 5.52 9.44
CA GLY A 3 11.69 6.46 8.96
C GLY A 3 12.98 5.87 8.35
N GLU A 4 13.06 4.55 8.19
CA GLU A 4 14.22 3.89 7.58
C GLU A 4 13.84 3.23 6.25
N ILE A 5 14.75 3.27 5.28
CA ILE A 5 14.63 2.52 4.02
C ILE A 5 15.59 1.33 4.08
N HIS A 6 15.07 0.13 3.93
CA HIS A 6 15.86 -1.09 3.87
C HIS A 6 15.65 -1.78 2.52
N ALA A 7 16.75 -2.25 1.92
CA ALA A 7 16.70 -3.07 0.72
C ALA A 7 17.04 -4.53 1.08
N LEU A 8 16.15 -5.44 0.73
CA LEU A 8 16.35 -6.88 0.84
C LEU A 8 16.77 -7.44 -0.51
N MET A 9 18.02 -7.83 -0.62
CA MET A 9 18.61 -8.32 -1.86
C MET A 9 18.94 -9.83 -1.76
N GLY A 10 18.87 -10.52 -2.87
CA GLY A 10 19.22 -11.94 -2.95
C GLY A 10 18.79 -12.56 -4.28
N PRO A 11 19.27 -13.76 -4.62
CA PRO A 11 18.90 -14.45 -5.86
C PRO A 11 17.41 -14.80 -5.90
N ASN A 12 16.91 -15.08 -7.11
CA ASN A 12 15.53 -15.58 -7.26
C ASN A 12 15.35 -16.89 -6.50
N GLY A 13 14.19 -17.05 -5.84
CA GLY A 13 13.92 -18.23 -5.01
C GLY A 13 14.51 -18.19 -3.60
N SER A 14 15.20 -17.11 -3.18
CA SER A 14 15.75 -17.00 -1.82
C SER A 14 14.71 -16.67 -0.72
N GLY A 15 13.44 -16.53 -1.06
CA GLY A 15 12.37 -16.30 -0.09
C GLY A 15 12.02 -14.84 0.16
N LYS A 16 12.52 -13.88 -0.63
CA LYS A 16 12.24 -12.45 -0.45
C LYS A 16 10.74 -12.12 -0.49
N SER A 17 10.06 -12.51 -1.58
CA SER A 17 8.61 -12.31 -1.71
C SER A 17 7.83 -13.13 -0.68
N THR A 18 8.32 -14.34 -0.33
CA THR A 18 7.73 -15.14 0.76
C THR A 18 7.72 -14.35 2.06
N LEU A 19 8.84 -13.69 2.41
CA LEU A 19 8.90 -12.82 3.58
C LEU A 19 7.91 -11.66 3.49
N ALA A 20 7.85 -10.98 2.34
CA ALA A 20 6.89 -9.88 2.10
C ALA A 20 5.45 -10.31 2.33
N TYR A 21 5.04 -11.43 1.73
CA TYR A 21 3.69 -11.98 1.88
C TYR A 21 3.40 -12.46 3.30
N THR A 22 4.38 -13.10 3.97
CA THR A 22 4.26 -13.50 5.37
C THR A 22 4.04 -12.29 6.27
N LEU A 23 4.81 -11.21 6.10
CA LEU A 23 4.65 -9.97 6.87
C LEU A 23 3.30 -9.29 6.61
N ALA A 24 2.78 -9.39 5.40
CA ALA A 24 1.46 -8.85 5.04
C ALA A 24 0.29 -9.74 5.48
N GLY A 25 0.54 -10.96 5.99
CA GLY A 25 -0.50 -11.88 6.44
C GLY A 25 -1.21 -12.63 5.30
N HIS A 26 -0.51 -12.88 4.19
CA HIS A 26 -1.12 -13.61 3.08
C HIS A 26 -1.41 -15.07 3.49
N PRO A 27 -2.65 -15.57 3.30
CA PRO A 27 -3.10 -16.86 3.89
C PRO A 27 -2.36 -18.10 3.37
N SER A 28 -1.64 -17.99 2.24
CA SER A 28 -0.84 -19.11 1.71
C SER A 28 0.55 -19.22 2.34
N TYR A 29 0.94 -18.29 3.21
CA TYR A 29 2.28 -18.22 3.81
C TYR A 29 2.18 -18.22 5.33
N GLU A 30 2.02 -19.40 5.91
CA GLU A 30 1.92 -19.59 7.35
C GLU A 30 3.32 -19.82 7.96
N PRO A 31 3.78 -18.96 8.87
CA PRO A 31 5.07 -19.14 9.53
C PRO A 31 5.00 -20.30 10.52
N THR A 32 6.00 -21.19 10.49
CA THR A 32 6.07 -22.36 11.39
C THR A 32 6.86 -22.07 12.66
N ALA A 33 7.63 -21.00 12.70
CA ALA A 33 8.42 -20.57 13.86
C ALA A 33 8.93 -19.15 13.67
N GLY A 34 9.31 -18.51 14.75
CA GLY A 34 9.83 -17.14 14.77
C GLY A 34 8.86 -16.16 15.44
N GLN A 35 9.28 -14.90 15.51
CA GLN A 35 8.48 -13.82 16.06
C GLN A 35 8.72 -12.54 15.24
N VAL A 36 7.65 -11.79 15.01
CA VAL A 36 7.73 -10.47 14.38
C VAL A 36 6.92 -9.49 15.23
N THR A 37 7.59 -8.47 15.74
CA THR A 37 6.93 -7.44 16.57
C THR A 37 6.70 -6.17 15.76
N PHE A 38 5.48 -5.66 15.79
CA PHE A 38 5.09 -4.40 15.20
C PHE A 38 4.28 -3.57 16.20
N ASP A 39 4.76 -2.37 16.55
CA ASP A 39 4.16 -1.51 17.60
C ASP A 39 3.91 -2.24 18.93
N GLY A 40 4.81 -3.14 19.32
CA GLY A 40 4.72 -3.92 20.55
C GLY A 40 3.76 -5.12 20.50
N MET A 41 3.08 -5.35 19.38
CA MET A 41 2.19 -6.49 19.17
C MET A 41 2.89 -7.58 18.36
N ASP A 42 2.53 -8.85 18.57
CA ASP A 42 2.99 -9.93 17.70
C ASP A 42 2.24 -9.87 16.37
N LEU A 43 2.98 -9.55 15.30
CA LEU A 43 2.42 -9.41 13.97
C LEU A 43 1.87 -10.74 13.42
N LEU A 44 2.46 -11.87 13.83
CA LEU A 44 2.10 -13.18 13.32
C LEU A 44 0.73 -13.65 13.81
N GLU A 45 0.29 -13.14 14.97
CA GLU A 45 -1.05 -13.41 15.53
C GLU A 45 -2.16 -12.55 14.90
N MET A 46 -1.80 -11.57 14.06
CA MET A 46 -2.76 -10.65 13.44
C MET A 46 -3.21 -11.16 12.07
N GLU A 47 -4.51 -10.99 11.76
CA GLU A 47 -5.05 -11.22 10.43
C GLU A 47 -4.56 -10.16 9.42
N ALA A 48 -4.59 -10.47 8.12
CA ALA A 48 -4.08 -9.57 7.07
C ALA A 48 -4.74 -8.18 7.09
N ASP A 49 -6.03 -8.10 7.34
CA ASP A 49 -6.76 -6.84 7.42
C ASP A 49 -6.42 -6.04 8.69
N GLU A 50 -6.12 -6.72 9.81
CA GLU A 50 -5.63 -6.10 11.05
C GLU A 50 -4.24 -5.49 10.85
N ARG A 51 -3.32 -6.22 10.19
CA ARG A 51 -1.98 -5.71 9.82
C ARG A 51 -2.08 -4.47 8.94
N SER A 52 -2.96 -4.50 7.94
CA SER A 52 -3.21 -3.35 7.07
C SER A 52 -3.77 -2.15 7.84
N ARG A 53 -4.73 -2.37 8.74
CA ARG A 53 -5.29 -1.29 9.58
C ARG A 53 -4.28 -0.72 10.56
N SER A 54 -3.38 -1.51 11.10
CA SER A 54 -2.32 -1.04 12.01
C SER A 54 -1.21 -0.27 11.30
N GLY A 55 -1.16 -0.31 9.97
CA GLY A 55 -0.26 0.53 9.17
C GLY A 55 0.79 -0.21 8.36
N ILE A 56 0.59 -1.51 8.08
CA ILE A 56 1.42 -2.25 7.13
C ILE A 56 0.78 -2.18 5.75
N PHE A 57 1.57 -1.85 4.75
CA PHE A 57 1.15 -1.80 3.35
C PHE A 57 2.05 -2.72 2.51
N LEU A 58 1.44 -3.52 1.65
CA LEU A 58 2.16 -4.31 0.65
C LEU A 58 1.83 -3.79 -0.74
N ALA A 59 2.84 -3.30 -1.46
CA ALA A 59 2.77 -3.08 -2.89
C ALA A 59 3.07 -4.40 -3.60
N PHE A 60 2.09 -4.94 -4.31
CA PHE A 60 2.18 -6.25 -4.95
C PHE A 60 2.99 -6.20 -6.24
N GLN A 61 3.70 -7.28 -6.54
CA GLN A 61 4.30 -7.47 -7.86
C GLN A 61 3.23 -7.42 -8.97
N TYR A 62 2.08 -8.09 -8.75
CA TYR A 62 0.95 -8.14 -9.69
C TYR A 62 -0.37 -7.75 -9.01
N PRO A 63 -0.72 -6.44 -8.97
CA PRO A 63 -1.98 -6.00 -8.37
C PRO A 63 -3.19 -6.58 -9.09
N VAL A 64 -4.11 -7.16 -8.30
CA VAL A 64 -5.33 -7.81 -8.81
C VAL A 64 -6.38 -6.75 -9.17
N ALA A 65 -7.13 -7.00 -10.26
CA ALA A 65 -8.28 -6.17 -10.63
C ALA A 65 -9.48 -6.44 -9.72
N VAL A 66 -10.20 -5.37 -9.34
CA VAL A 66 -11.44 -5.46 -8.57
C VAL A 66 -12.59 -4.89 -9.42
N PRO A 67 -13.26 -5.74 -10.22
CA PRO A 67 -14.32 -5.28 -11.11
C PRO A 67 -15.46 -4.62 -10.37
N GLY A 68 -15.99 -3.52 -10.92
CA GLY A 68 -17.14 -2.80 -10.37
C GLY A 68 -16.80 -1.91 -9.15
N VAL A 69 -15.57 -1.91 -8.65
CA VAL A 69 -15.14 -1.05 -7.55
C VAL A 69 -14.19 0.02 -8.08
N THR A 70 -14.61 1.29 -8.04
CA THR A 70 -13.75 2.39 -8.48
C THR A 70 -12.60 2.64 -7.49
N VAL A 71 -11.50 3.21 -7.98
CA VAL A 71 -10.36 3.63 -7.14
C VAL A 71 -10.82 4.48 -5.97
N ALA A 72 -11.65 5.49 -6.21
CA ALA A 72 -12.18 6.35 -5.14
C ALA A 72 -13.03 5.59 -4.12
N LYS A 73 -13.89 4.66 -4.57
CA LYS A 73 -14.72 3.86 -3.66
C LYS A 73 -13.88 2.94 -2.79
N PHE A 74 -12.90 2.28 -3.39
CA PHE A 74 -11.96 1.42 -2.67
C PHE A 74 -11.20 2.20 -1.58
N LEU A 75 -10.57 3.32 -1.96
CA LEU A 75 -9.79 4.15 -1.03
C LEU A 75 -10.64 4.68 0.13
N ARG A 76 -11.85 5.15 -0.17
CA ARG A 76 -12.75 5.61 0.89
C ARG A 76 -13.15 4.51 1.86
N GLN A 77 -13.42 3.30 1.33
CA GLN A 77 -13.75 2.15 2.17
C GLN A 77 -12.57 1.74 3.06
N ALA A 78 -11.36 1.71 2.52
CA ALA A 78 -10.16 1.37 3.27
C ALA A 78 -9.89 2.37 4.41
N ILE A 79 -9.98 3.69 4.14
CA ILE A 79 -9.86 4.74 5.16
C ILE A 79 -10.93 4.58 6.24
N ASN A 80 -12.19 4.37 5.86
CA ASN A 80 -13.27 4.22 6.83
C ASN A 80 -13.13 2.95 7.66
N SER A 81 -12.61 1.86 7.10
CA SER A 81 -12.34 0.63 7.84
C SER A 81 -11.28 0.84 8.92
N ARG A 82 -10.21 1.58 8.60
CA ARG A 82 -9.17 1.94 9.56
C ARG A 82 -9.72 2.82 10.69
N ARG A 83 -10.43 3.89 10.34
CA ARG A 83 -11.06 4.80 11.32
C ARG A 83 -12.00 4.08 12.28
N LYS A 84 -12.80 3.12 11.77
CA LYS A 84 -13.69 2.30 12.60
C LYS A 84 -12.94 1.34 13.52
N ALA A 85 -11.80 0.82 13.11
CA ALA A 85 -10.97 -0.01 13.97
C ALA A 85 -10.35 0.80 15.12
N GLU A 86 -9.97 2.06 14.86
CA GLU A 86 -9.46 2.99 15.88
C GLU A 86 -10.59 3.51 16.80
N ASN A 87 -11.77 3.78 16.23
CA ASN A 87 -12.96 4.23 16.97
C ASN A 87 -14.23 3.60 16.38
N PRO A 88 -14.84 2.61 17.04
CA PRO A 88 -16.04 1.91 16.56
C PRO A 88 -17.25 2.83 16.29
N GLU A 89 -17.35 3.97 16.98
CA GLU A 89 -18.42 4.97 16.80
C GLU A 89 -18.16 5.91 15.62
N ASP A 90 -17.01 5.81 14.93
CA ASP A 90 -16.69 6.65 13.78
C ASP A 90 -17.64 6.35 12.61
N THR A 91 -18.34 7.38 12.14
CA THR A 91 -19.29 7.30 11.02
C THR A 91 -18.63 7.30 9.64
N GLY A 92 -17.30 7.38 9.61
CA GLY A 92 -16.48 7.47 8.41
C GLY A 92 -16.22 8.91 7.95
N MET A 93 -15.27 9.06 7.03
CA MET A 93 -14.88 10.35 6.50
C MET A 93 -16.02 10.95 5.64
N PRO A 94 -16.44 12.21 5.89
CA PRO A 94 -17.42 12.90 5.07
C PRO A 94 -17.01 12.96 3.59
N ILE A 95 -17.95 12.80 2.67
CA ILE A 95 -17.65 12.77 1.22
C ILE A 95 -16.90 14.01 0.73
N PRO A 96 -17.26 15.25 1.12
CA PRO A 96 -16.54 16.45 0.69
C PRO A 96 -15.08 16.47 1.16
N GLU A 97 -14.83 16.02 2.40
CA GLU A 97 -13.49 15.91 2.98
C GLU A 97 -12.64 14.86 2.23
N PHE A 98 -13.20 13.66 2.02
CA PHE A 98 -12.57 12.63 1.24
C PHE A 98 -12.19 13.11 -0.17
N ARG A 99 -13.11 13.79 -0.87
CA ARG A 99 -12.85 14.31 -2.23
C ARG A 99 -11.72 15.34 -2.24
N ARG A 100 -11.66 16.21 -1.23
CA ARG A 100 -10.58 17.19 -1.08
C ARG A 100 -9.24 16.51 -0.86
N LEU A 101 -9.19 15.53 0.07
CA LEU A 101 -8.00 14.74 0.35
C LEU A 101 -7.51 13.99 -0.89
N LEU A 102 -8.41 13.25 -1.55
CA LEU A 102 -8.08 12.48 -2.75
C LEU A 102 -7.51 13.38 -3.85
N ARG A 103 -8.14 14.53 -4.11
CA ARG A 103 -7.64 15.49 -5.10
C ARG A 103 -6.24 15.97 -4.75
N ALA A 104 -6.00 16.38 -3.50
CA ALA A 104 -4.70 16.85 -3.06
C ALA A 104 -3.60 15.78 -3.22
N LYS A 105 -3.89 14.52 -2.89
CA LYS A 105 -2.92 13.42 -3.05
C LYS A 105 -2.68 13.10 -4.53
N MET A 106 -3.71 13.15 -5.37
CA MET A 106 -3.56 12.95 -6.81
C MET A 106 -2.74 14.08 -7.45
N ASP A 107 -2.96 15.33 -7.07
CA ASP A 107 -2.18 16.48 -7.54
C ASP A 107 -0.71 16.37 -7.10
N LEU A 108 -0.46 15.97 -5.84
CA LEU A 108 0.89 15.72 -5.31
C LEU A 108 1.66 14.68 -6.14
N LEU A 109 0.96 13.65 -6.62
CA LEU A 109 1.54 12.53 -7.37
C LEU A 109 1.47 12.73 -8.90
N GLY A 110 0.92 13.85 -9.39
CA GLY A 110 0.74 14.10 -10.81
C GLY A 110 -0.23 13.12 -11.50
N ILE A 111 -1.24 12.62 -10.78
CA ILE A 111 -2.23 11.67 -11.28
C ILE A 111 -3.48 12.42 -11.77
N ASP A 112 -3.92 12.15 -13.01
CA ASP A 112 -5.15 12.75 -13.57
C ASP A 112 -6.37 12.42 -12.70
N GLN A 113 -7.17 13.42 -12.38
CA GLN A 113 -8.37 13.30 -11.52
C GLN A 113 -9.40 12.29 -12.06
N LYS A 114 -9.43 12.04 -13.38
CA LYS A 114 -10.30 11.03 -14.01
C LYS A 114 -9.98 9.61 -13.56
N PHE A 115 -8.75 9.37 -13.10
CA PHE A 115 -8.30 8.07 -12.63
C PHE A 115 -9.13 7.57 -11.43
N ALA A 116 -9.61 8.47 -10.58
CA ALA A 116 -10.42 8.14 -9.40
C ALA A 116 -11.73 7.41 -9.73
N GLY A 117 -12.31 7.67 -10.90
CA GLY A 117 -13.57 7.05 -11.36
C GLY A 117 -13.40 5.72 -12.09
N ARG A 118 -12.17 5.30 -12.41
CA ARG A 118 -11.90 4.02 -13.09
C ARG A 118 -12.00 2.85 -12.09
N TYR A 119 -12.35 1.68 -12.57
CA TYR A 119 -12.35 0.46 -11.76
C TYR A 119 -10.93 0.05 -11.41
N LEU A 120 -10.72 -0.31 -10.13
CA LEU A 120 -9.40 -0.59 -9.57
C LEU A 120 -8.70 -1.72 -10.35
N ASN A 121 -7.57 -1.38 -10.96
CA ASN A 121 -6.69 -2.26 -11.73
C ASN A 121 -7.35 -2.92 -12.98
N GLU A 122 -8.61 -2.65 -13.27
CA GLU A 122 -9.31 -3.20 -14.45
C GLU A 122 -8.88 -2.43 -15.70
N GLY A 123 -8.25 -3.15 -16.65
CA GLY A 123 -7.74 -2.56 -17.88
C GLY A 123 -6.60 -1.56 -17.68
N PHE A 124 -5.96 -1.55 -16.52
CA PHE A 124 -4.80 -0.70 -16.26
C PHE A 124 -3.54 -1.29 -16.93
N SER A 125 -2.74 -0.42 -17.51
CA SER A 125 -1.36 -0.75 -17.88
C SER A 125 -0.52 -1.03 -16.63
N GLY A 126 0.67 -1.62 -16.78
CA GLY A 126 1.60 -1.85 -15.66
C GLY A 126 1.88 -0.56 -14.88
N GLY A 127 2.23 0.52 -15.58
CA GLY A 127 2.48 1.84 -14.98
C GLY A 127 1.23 2.42 -14.27
N GLU A 128 0.03 2.23 -14.83
CA GLU A 128 -1.21 2.69 -14.18
C GLU A 128 -1.50 1.91 -12.89
N LYS A 129 -1.24 0.60 -12.87
CA LYS A 129 -1.37 -0.22 -11.65
C LYS A 129 -0.44 0.27 -10.54
N LYS A 130 0.81 0.60 -10.89
CA LYS A 130 1.77 1.12 -9.91
C LYS A 130 1.41 2.53 -9.43
N ARG A 131 0.89 3.40 -10.31
CA ARG A 131 0.33 4.70 -9.87
C ARG A 131 -0.85 4.51 -8.91
N ALA A 132 -1.71 3.50 -9.14
CA ALA A 132 -2.78 3.17 -8.21
C ALA A 132 -2.26 2.73 -6.84
N GLU A 133 -1.19 1.95 -6.78
CA GLU A 133 -0.55 1.53 -5.52
C GLU A 133 0.09 2.71 -4.77
N ILE A 134 0.81 3.58 -5.47
CA ILE A 134 1.38 4.80 -4.86
C ILE A 134 0.26 5.72 -4.35
N LEU A 135 -0.85 5.86 -5.09
CA LEU A 135 -2.01 6.61 -4.61
C LEU A 135 -2.64 5.97 -3.37
N GLN A 136 -2.74 4.64 -3.32
CA GLN A 136 -3.20 3.92 -2.11
C GLN A 136 -2.27 4.22 -0.92
N MET A 137 -0.96 4.14 -1.11
CA MET A 137 0.03 4.49 -0.10
C MET A 137 -0.14 5.93 0.40
N ALA A 138 -0.32 6.89 -0.52
CA ALA A 138 -0.53 8.30 -0.18
C ALA A 138 -1.82 8.56 0.61
N MET A 139 -2.88 7.82 0.33
CA MET A 139 -4.18 7.96 0.98
C MET A 139 -4.28 7.23 2.32
N LEU A 140 -3.59 6.08 2.44
CA LEU A 140 -3.63 5.25 3.65
C LEU A 140 -2.54 5.61 4.66
N GLU A 141 -1.50 6.32 4.23
CA GLU A 141 -0.39 6.79 5.09
C GLU A 141 0.12 5.67 6.01
N PRO A 142 0.65 4.56 5.45
CA PRO A 142 1.11 3.45 6.25
C PRO A 142 2.34 3.84 7.08
N LYS A 143 2.57 3.12 8.19
CA LYS A 143 3.80 3.25 8.99
C LYS A 143 4.97 2.54 8.31
N ILE A 144 4.68 1.40 7.65
CA ILE A 144 5.66 0.62 6.89
C ILE A 144 5.05 0.21 5.55
N ALA A 145 5.77 0.47 4.47
CA ALA A 145 5.48 -0.03 3.13
C ALA A 145 6.48 -1.12 2.74
N ILE A 146 5.98 -2.26 2.31
CA ILE A 146 6.76 -3.35 1.72
C ILE A 146 6.53 -3.26 0.21
N MET A 147 7.61 -3.10 -0.56
CA MET A 147 7.59 -2.93 -2.00
C MET A 147 8.25 -4.14 -2.66
N ASP A 148 7.44 -5.11 -3.11
CA ASP A 148 7.94 -6.36 -3.69
C ASP A 148 8.00 -6.24 -5.22
N GLU A 149 9.22 -6.21 -5.78
CA GLU A 149 9.51 -6.09 -7.22
C GLU A 149 8.64 -5.04 -7.92
N THR A 150 8.45 -3.89 -7.28
CA THR A 150 7.58 -2.82 -7.79
C THR A 150 8.13 -2.12 -9.04
N ASP A 151 9.37 -2.38 -9.39
CA ASP A 151 10.11 -1.94 -10.58
C ASP A 151 9.98 -2.91 -11.77
N SER A 152 9.56 -4.16 -11.53
CA SER A 152 9.53 -5.20 -12.54
C SER A 152 8.53 -4.90 -13.66
N GLY A 153 9.00 -4.95 -14.92
CA GLY A 153 8.17 -4.76 -16.12
C GLY A 153 7.67 -3.34 -16.34
N LEU A 154 8.24 -2.35 -15.67
CA LEU A 154 7.94 -0.94 -15.88
C LEU A 154 8.89 -0.31 -16.92
N ASP A 155 8.36 0.65 -17.69
CA ASP A 155 9.20 1.58 -18.41
C ASP A 155 9.86 2.59 -17.44
N ILE A 156 10.86 3.32 -17.94
CA ILE A 156 11.67 4.23 -17.11
C ILE A 156 10.85 5.39 -16.51
N ASP A 157 9.79 5.82 -17.19
CA ASP A 157 8.93 6.90 -16.70
C ASP A 157 8.02 6.42 -15.56
N ALA A 158 7.45 5.23 -15.70
CA ALA A 158 6.67 4.60 -14.64
C ALA A 158 7.53 4.29 -13.40
N LEU A 159 8.76 3.79 -13.61
CA LEU A 159 9.72 3.55 -12.53
C LEU A 159 10.05 4.84 -11.77
N ARG A 160 10.30 5.94 -12.49
CA ARG A 160 10.56 7.24 -11.87
C ARG A 160 9.40 7.71 -11.01
N ILE A 161 8.16 7.59 -11.51
CA ILE A 161 6.96 7.98 -10.76
C ILE A 161 6.83 7.17 -9.47
N VAL A 162 7.09 5.86 -9.52
CA VAL A 162 7.06 4.99 -8.33
C VAL A 162 8.13 5.40 -7.33
N ALA A 163 9.38 5.57 -7.77
CA ALA A 163 10.49 5.93 -6.90
C ALA A 163 10.31 7.32 -6.27
N GLU A 164 9.95 8.33 -7.07
CA GLU A 164 9.69 9.68 -6.57
C GLU A 164 8.45 9.72 -5.66
N GLY A 165 7.38 8.99 -5.99
CA GLY A 165 6.19 8.90 -5.18
C GLY A 165 6.46 8.27 -3.82
N ALA A 166 7.13 7.13 -3.79
CA ALA A 166 7.50 6.45 -2.54
C ALA A 166 8.47 7.28 -1.70
N GLY A 167 9.48 7.90 -2.33
CA GLY A 167 10.43 8.80 -1.65
C GLY A 167 9.75 9.99 -0.99
N ARG A 168 8.87 10.68 -1.71
CA ARG A 168 8.08 11.81 -1.16
C ARG A 168 7.22 11.38 0.02
N LEU A 169 6.54 10.23 -0.07
CA LEU A 169 5.71 9.73 1.02
C LEU A 169 6.53 9.31 2.23
N HIS A 170 7.70 8.72 2.02
CA HIS A 170 8.66 8.42 3.08
C HIS A 170 9.07 9.70 3.82
N GLU A 171 9.48 10.75 3.10
CA GLU A 171 9.91 12.03 3.70
C GLU A 171 8.77 12.75 4.45
N ILE A 172 7.55 12.77 3.88
CA ILE A 172 6.41 13.50 4.46
C ILE A 172 5.84 12.79 5.70
N ASN A 173 5.78 11.44 5.67
CA ASN A 173 5.04 10.66 6.66
C ASN A 173 5.96 9.90 7.63
N ASP A 174 7.29 10.07 7.55
CA ASP A 174 8.27 9.27 8.29
C ASP A 174 8.02 7.75 8.14
N MET A 175 7.60 7.34 6.94
CA MET A 175 7.22 5.98 6.62
C MET A 175 8.45 5.08 6.51
N GLY A 176 8.48 3.93 7.19
CA GLY A 176 9.49 2.91 6.92
C GLY A 176 9.26 2.23 5.58
N VAL A 177 10.32 1.92 4.83
CA VAL A 177 10.21 1.25 3.53
C VAL A 177 11.10 0.01 3.49
N LEU A 178 10.52 -1.13 3.13
CA LEU A 178 11.25 -2.34 2.77
C LEU A 178 11.12 -2.56 1.27
N VAL A 179 12.22 -2.42 0.54
CA VAL A 179 12.28 -2.67 -0.91
C VAL A 179 12.86 -4.06 -1.16
N ILE A 180 12.22 -4.83 -2.02
CA ILE A 180 12.63 -6.17 -2.42
C ILE A 180 12.85 -6.21 -3.93
#